data_7c11221866295a300b2e1a802d2d17aa
#
_entry.id   7c11221866295a300b2e1a802d2d17aa
#
_cell.length_a   1.000
_cell.length_b   1.000
_cell.length_c   1.000
_cell.angle_alpha   90.00
_cell.angle_beta   90.00
_cell.angle_gamma   90.00
#
_symmetry.space_group_name_H-M   'P 1'
#
loop_
_entity.id
_entity.type
_entity.pdbx_description
1 polymer ?
#
loop_
_entity_poly.entity_id
_entity_poly.type
_entity_poly.pdbx_seq_one_letter_code
_entity_poly.pdbx_strand_id
1 'polypeptide(L)'
;MSLTAEALWLNSFFSGYDMAILSFTHRMAELAGSVLTPLNRIITLLGEKGILFFLLAVVLMLFPRYRRTGVCIFGAVCCGALITNIILKDQIARPRPFETVDQFRQWWQFVGAPAEDGFSFPSGHVTAAAAGVTGLCLMRGKRWFIPGAIWVLLMMFSRNYLMAHYPSDVLFALLIGVFSGFVAALITQLIFRFLENHAGEGKFYDFLLYSGIEGKPDLKAVAGTVKSGVSSVSDRRSASGREEGSSRHAAARHQAKGSSPKSSRHSGASSGTYQGKH
;
A
#
# COMPACT_ATOMS: atom_id res chain seq x y z
N MET A 1 33.69 19.76 -3.64
CA MET A 1 32.44 20.04 -2.91
C MET A 1 32.58 19.48 -1.50
N SER A 2 32.31 20.27 -0.46
CA SER A 2 32.24 19.75 0.91
C SER A 2 30.98 18.89 1.04
N LEU A 3 31.10 17.68 1.60
CA LEU A 3 29.96 16.81 1.89
C LEU A 3 29.13 17.41 3.02
N THR A 4 27.80 17.26 2.95
CA THR A 4 26.92 17.58 4.06
C THR A 4 27.15 16.64 5.25
N ALA A 5 26.74 17.04 6.45
CA ALA A 5 26.87 16.20 7.65
C ALA A 5 26.06 14.89 7.50
N GLU A 6 24.91 14.97 6.88
CA GLU A 6 24.01 13.84 6.59
C GLU A 6 24.66 12.86 5.59
N ALA A 7 25.27 13.37 4.53
CA ALA A 7 25.98 12.54 3.55
C ALA A 7 27.20 11.85 4.19
N LEU A 8 27.95 12.55 5.05
CA LEU A 8 29.05 11.96 5.81
C LEU A 8 28.58 10.86 6.75
N TRP A 9 27.49 11.10 7.48
CA TRP A 9 26.89 10.10 8.36
C TRP A 9 26.44 8.86 7.58
N LEU A 10 25.73 9.03 6.45
CA LEU A 10 25.32 7.92 5.59
C LEU A 10 26.53 7.12 5.09
N ASN A 11 27.56 7.80 4.64
CA ASN A 11 28.78 7.15 4.13
C ASN A 11 29.52 6.37 5.21
N SER A 12 29.54 6.87 6.45
CA SER A 12 30.23 6.18 7.55
C SER A 12 29.42 5.02 8.11
N PHE A 13 28.13 5.24 8.40
CA PHE A 13 27.25 4.25 9.03
C PHE A 13 26.98 3.06 8.13
N PHE A 14 26.73 3.30 6.83
CA PHE A 14 26.37 2.25 5.88
C PHE A 14 27.56 1.74 5.06
N SER A 15 28.80 2.15 5.33
CA SER A 15 29.98 1.82 4.52
C SER A 15 30.12 0.32 4.25
N GLY A 16 30.03 -0.51 5.28
CA GLY A 16 30.16 -1.97 5.15
C GLY A 16 28.99 -2.61 4.37
N TYR A 17 27.76 -2.15 4.62
CA TYR A 17 26.57 -2.60 3.91
C TYR A 17 26.62 -2.22 2.43
N ASP A 18 26.92 -0.96 2.14
CA ASP A 18 27.02 -0.45 0.77
C ASP A 18 28.12 -1.16 -0.01
N MET A 19 29.31 -1.32 0.58
CA MET A 19 30.43 -2.04 -0.05
C MET A 19 30.10 -3.50 -0.35
N ALA A 20 29.47 -4.22 0.62
CA ALA A 20 29.15 -5.64 0.46
C ALA A 20 28.19 -5.88 -0.73
N ILE A 21 27.15 -5.07 -0.84
CA ILE A 21 26.15 -5.23 -1.91
C ILE A 21 26.70 -4.75 -3.25
N LEU A 22 27.43 -3.63 -3.31
CA LEU A 22 28.04 -3.16 -4.56
C LEU A 22 29.09 -4.15 -5.07
N SER A 23 29.89 -4.75 -4.17
CA SER A 23 30.84 -5.81 -4.55
C SER A 23 30.14 -7.05 -5.08
N PHE A 24 29.01 -7.44 -4.45
CA PHE A 24 28.19 -8.56 -4.95
C PHE A 24 27.62 -8.28 -6.33
N THR A 25 27.04 -7.10 -6.55
CA THR A 25 26.47 -6.73 -7.86
C THR A 25 27.54 -6.61 -8.94
N HIS A 26 28.74 -6.13 -8.59
CA HIS A 26 29.88 -6.12 -9.53
C HIS A 26 30.33 -7.54 -9.90
N ARG A 27 30.44 -8.46 -8.94
CA ARG A 27 30.72 -9.88 -9.25
C ARG A 27 29.69 -10.49 -10.19
N MET A 28 28.42 -10.17 -10.02
CA MET A 28 27.36 -10.60 -10.94
C MET A 28 27.57 -10.02 -12.34
N ALA A 29 28.07 -8.77 -12.43
CA ALA A 29 28.40 -8.16 -13.72
C ALA A 29 29.61 -8.85 -14.38
N GLU A 30 30.63 -9.24 -13.64
CA GLU A 30 31.77 -10.00 -14.15
C GLU A 30 31.36 -11.39 -14.67
N LEU A 31 30.46 -12.08 -13.95
CA LEU A 31 30.05 -13.44 -14.28
C LEU A 31 29.04 -13.50 -15.46
N ALA A 32 28.11 -12.57 -15.54
CA ALA A 32 26.97 -12.62 -16.46
C ALA A 32 26.62 -11.27 -17.09
N GLY A 33 27.60 -10.34 -17.18
CA GLY A 33 27.38 -8.97 -17.67
C GLY A 33 26.82 -8.88 -19.06
N SER A 34 27.14 -9.81 -19.95
CA SER A 34 26.58 -9.85 -21.30
C SER A 34 25.04 -9.92 -21.33
N VAL A 35 24.43 -10.56 -20.33
CA VAL A 35 22.97 -10.69 -20.18
C VAL A 35 22.43 -9.69 -19.16
N LEU A 36 23.08 -9.57 -18.00
CA LEU A 36 22.55 -8.75 -16.90
C LEU A 36 22.63 -7.25 -17.18
N THR A 37 23.66 -6.78 -17.89
CA THR A 37 23.80 -5.33 -18.16
C THR A 37 22.67 -4.82 -19.06
N PRO A 38 22.36 -5.41 -20.24
CA PRO A 38 21.24 -4.96 -21.03
C PRO A 38 19.88 -5.12 -20.30
N LEU A 39 19.71 -6.20 -19.53
CA LEU A 39 18.49 -6.41 -18.75
C LEU A 39 18.28 -5.30 -17.71
N ASN A 40 19.31 -4.97 -16.92
CA ASN A 40 19.22 -3.94 -15.90
C ASN A 40 19.02 -2.54 -16.52
N ARG A 41 19.57 -2.27 -17.70
CA ARG A 41 19.29 -1.03 -18.44
C ARG A 41 17.83 -0.95 -18.87
N ILE A 42 17.24 -2.04 -19.36
CA ILE A 42 15.82 -2.08 -19.72
C ILE A 42 14.94 -1.86 -18.47
N ILE A 43 15.24 -2.53 -17.35
CA ILE A 43 14.50 -2.35 -16.09
C ILE A 43 14.56 -0.88 -15.65
N THR A 44 15.75 -0.26 -15.67
CA THR A 44 15.92 1.15 -15.33
C THR A 44 15.13 2.06 -16.27
N LEU A 45 15.18 1.83 -17.59
CA LEU A 45 14.44 2.61 -18.58
C LEU A 45 12.92 2.53 -18.35
N LEU A 46 12.39 1.35 -18.06
CA LEU A 46 10.96 1.18 -17.75
C LEU A 46 10.55 1.90 -16.47
N GLY A 47 11.47 2.05 -15.51
CA GLY A 47 11.24 2.80 -14.27
C GLY A 47 11.59 4.29 -14.33
N GLU A 48 12.09 4.77 -15.46
CA GLU A 48 12.55 6.15 -15.63
C GLU A 48 11.49 7.16 -15.18
N LYS A 49 11.85 8.04 -14.25
CA LYS A 49 10.98 9.10 -13.68
C LYS A 49 9.57 8.62 -13.26
N GLY A 50 9.39 7.31 -13.03
CA GLY A 50 8.08 6.74 -12.69
C GLY A 50 7.08 6.70 -13.85
N ILE A 51 7.52 6.86 -15.10
CA ILE A 51 6.66 6.94 -16.31
C ILE A 51 5.73 5.74 -16.40
N LEU A 52 6.20 4.53 -16.12
CA LEU A 52 5.36 3.32 -16.12
C LEU A 52 4.11 3.48 -15.23
N PHE A 53 4.31 3.97 -14.01
CA PHE A 53 3.21 4.15 -13.05
C PHE A 53 2.34 5.37 -13.40
N PHE A 54 2.90 6.43 -13.96
CA PHE A 54 2.12 7.56 -14.46
C PHE A 54 1.21 7.13 -15.63
N LEU A 55 1.72 6.40 -16.60
CA LEU A 55 0.92 5.87 -17.71
C LEU A 55 -0.16 4.91 -17.21
N LEU A 56 0.20 3.97 -16.32
CA LEU A 56 -0.77 3.08 -15.70
C LEU A 56 -1.85 3.86 -14.95
N ALA A 57 -1.49 4.87 -14.18
CA ALA A 57 -2.43 5.71 -13.46
C ALA A 57 -3.40 6.42 -14.40
N VAL A 58 -2.90 7.04 -15.48
CA VAL A 58 -3.73 7.72 -16.49
C VAL A 58 -4.69 6.74 -17.13
N VAL A 59 -4.21 5.58 -17.58
CA VAL A 59 -5.07 4.53 -18.17
C VAL A 59 -6.16 4.11 -17.19
N LEU A 60 -5.83 3.84 -15.93
CA LEU A 60 -6.80 3.44 -14.90
C LEU A 60 -7.82 4.54 -14.60
N MET A 61 -7.44 5.84 -14.69
CA MET A 61 -8.36 6.95 -14.47
C MET A 61 -9.43 7.06 -15.56
N LEU A 62 -9.17 6.57 -16.78
CA LEU A 62 -10.15 6.59 -17.87
C LEU A 62 -11.36 5.68 -17.63
N PHE A 63 -11.20 4.67 -16.75
CA PHE A 63 -12.26 3.73 -16.41
C PHE A 63 -12.84 4.05 -15.03
N PRO A 64 -14.14 4.35 -14.88
CA PRO A 64 -14.77 4.67 -13.59
C PRO A 64 -14.48 3.64 -12.51
N ARG A 65 -14.54 2.35 -12.86
CA ARG A 65 -14.27 1.20 -11.96
C ARG A 65 -12.85 1.21 -11.36
N TYR A 66 -11.88 1.77 -12.08
CA TYR A 66 -10.46 1.76 -11.69
C TYR A 66 -9.92 3.14 -11.32
N ARG A 67 -10.74 4.19 -11.46
CA ARG A 67 -10.36 5.59 -11.27
C ARG A 67 -9.71 5.86 -9.92
N ARG A 68 -10.28 5.35 -8.83
CA ARG A 68 -9.69 5.46 -7.50
C ARG A 68 -8.27 4.90 -7.44
N THR A 69 -8.04 3.76 -8.10
CA THR A 69 -6.72 3.14 -8.18
C THR A 69 -5.75 4.04 -8.95
N GLY A 70 -6.18 4.58 -10.10
CA GLY A 70 -5.37 5.50 -10.89
C GLY A 70 -5.00 6.76 -10.12
N VAL A 71 -5.98 7.40 -9.47
CA VAL A 71 -5.73 8.60 -8.63
C VAL A 71 -4.76 8.29 -7.49
N CYS A 72 -4.91 7.15 -6.83
CA CYS A 72 -4.01 6.74 -5.76
C CYS A 72 -2.58 6.53 -6.26
N ILE A 73 -2.38 5.79 -7.37
CA ILE A 73 -1.05 5.54 -7.94
C ILE A 73 -0.42 6.87 -8.36
N PHE A 74 -1.15 7.74 -9.05
CA PHE A 74 -0.68 9.06 -9.46
C PHE A 74 -0.23 9.88 -8.25
N GLY A 75 -1.09 10.01 -7.25
CA GLY A 75 -0.78 10.73 -6.00
C GLY A 75 0.40 10.14 -5.24
N ALA A 76 0.55 8.80 -5.23
CA ALA A 76 1.66 8.12 -4.57
C ALA A 76 3.00 8.45 -5.23
N VAL A 77 3.07 8.40 -6.57
CA VAL A 77 4.28 8.74 -7.32
C VAL A 77 4.61 10.21 -7.18
N CYS A 78 3.61 11.11 -7.26
CA CYS A 78 3.81 12.53 -7.04
C CYS A 78 4.32 12.85 -5.63
N CYS A 79 3.73 12.24 -4.59
CA CYS A 79 4.16 12.39 -3.21
C CYS A 79 5.61 11.91 -3.02
N GLY A 80 5.95 10.74 -3.56
CA GLY A 80 7.31 10.22 -3.54
C GLY A 80 8.29 11.14 -4.26
N ALA A 81 7.95 11.63 -5.44
CA ALA A 81 8.80 12.54 -6.21
C ALA A 81 9.00 13.88 -5.47
N LEU A 82 7.98 14.40 -4.81
CA LEU A 82 8.08 15.62 -3.98
C LEU A 82 9.09 15.41 -2.85
N ILE A 83 8.95 14.32 -2.09
CA ILE A 83 9.84 14.02 -0.97
C ILE A 83 11.27 13.80 -1.46
N THR A 84 11.47 12.97 -2.49
CA THR A 84 12.80 12.60 -2.95
C THR A 84 13.51 13.71 -3.70
N ASN A 85 12.88 14.29 -4.72
CA ASN A 85 13.57 15.18 -5.66
C ASN A 85 13.54 16.65 -5.23
N ILE A 86 12.51 17.08 -4.45
CA ILE A 86 12.39 18.48 -4.06
C ILE A 86 12.87 18.70 -2.62
N ILE A 87 12.53 17.77 -1.69
CA ILE A 87 12.87 17.97 -0.29
C ILE A 87 14.25 17.40 0.05
N LEU A 88 14.52 16.12 -0.26
CA LEU A 88 15.69 15.42 0.29
C LEU A 88 16.95 15.51 -0.58
N LYS A 89 16.81 15.50 -1.90
CA LYS A 89 17.93 15.33 -2.81
C LYS A 89 19.00 16.40 -2.66
N ASP A 90 18.57 17.66 -2.69
CA ASP A 90 19.47 18.81 -2.57
C ASP A 90 19.90 19.10 -1.12
N GLN A 91 19.07 18.74 -0.14
CA GLN A 91 19.41 18.93 1.27
C GLN A 91 20.52 17.96 1.72
N ILE A 92 20.43 16.68 1.32
CA ILE A 92 21.42 15.67 1.70
C ILE A 92 22.64 15.74 0.77
N ALA A 93 22.42 16.05 -0.50
CA ALA A 93 23.46 16.27 -1.51
C ALA A 93 24.54 15.18 -1.52
N ARG A 94 24.14 13.90 -1.35
CA ARG A 94 25.09 12.76 -1.35
C ARG A 94 25.61 12.52 -2.77
N PRO A 95 26.92 12.60 -3.02
CA PRO A 95 27.48 12.28 -4.32
C PRO A 95 27.27 10.80 -4.66
N ARG A 96 27.31 10.47 -5.93
CA ARG A 96 27.10 9.09 -6.39
C ARG A 96 28.31 8.21 -6.12
N PRO A 97 28.13 6.86 -6.06
CA PRO A 97 29.25 5.94 -5.80
C PRO A 97 30.44 6.17 -6.73
N PHE A 98 30.20 6.33 -8.03
CA PHE A 98 31.26 6.52 -9.02
C PHE A 98 31.97 7.88 -8.96
N GLU A 99 31.45 8.84 -8.19
CA GLU A 99 32.06 10.16 -7.99
C GLU A 99 33.01 10.18 -6.80
N THR A 100 32.87 9.26 -5.84
CA THR A 100 33.56 9.31 -4.55
C THR A 100 34.71 8.36 -4.42
N VAL A 101 34.64 7.16 -5.02
CA VAL A 101 35.65 6.10 -4.86
C VAL A 101 36.07 5.61 -6.24
N ASP A 102 37.37 5.60 -6.50
CA ASP A 102 37.91 5.16 -7.81
C ASP A 102 37.51 3.72 -8.17
N GLN A 103 37.44 2.83 -7.18
CA GLN A 103 36.97 1.46 -7.38
C GLN A 103 35.49 1.42 -7.91
N PHE A 104 34.59 2.21 -7.34
CA PHE A 104 33.21 2.29 -7.82
C PHE A 104 33.11 2.94 -9.19
N ARG A 105 34.01 3.89 -9.50
CA ARG A 105 34.10 4.47 -10.85
C ARG A 105 34.51 3.43 -11.89
N GLN A 106 35.47 2.57 -11.58
CA GLN A 106 35.86 1.45 -12.46
C GLN A 106 34.72 0.48 -12.68
N TRP A 107 33.96 0.12 -11.62
CA TRP A 107 32.80 -0.74 -11.71
C TRP A 107 31.67 -0.12 -12.53
N TRP A 108 31.42 1.18 -12.38
CA TRP A 108 30.47 1.93 -13.19
C TRP A 108 30.86 1.93 -14.68
N GLN A 109 32.14 2.14 -14.98
CA GLN A 109 32.66 2.04 -16.35
C GLN A 109 32.52 0.63 -16.92
N PHE A 110 32.74 -0.40 -16.11
CA PHE A 110 32.59 -1.81 -16.50
C PHE A 110 31.16 -2.13 -16.98
N VAL A 111 30.13 -1.57 -16.37
CA VAL A 111 28.71 -1.76 -16.79
C VAL A 111 28.30 -0.75 -17.87
N GLY A 112 29.27 0.00 -18.43
CA GLY A 112 29.10 0.90 -19.59
C GLY A 112 28.68 2.30 -19.23
N ALA A 113 29.06 2.79 -18.05
CA ALA A 113 28.97 4.19 -17.60
C ALA A 113 27.63 4.86 -17.91
N PRO A 114 26.47 4.33 -17.44
CA PRO A 114 25.19 4.94 -17.73
C PRO A 114 25.12 6.36 -17.19
N ALA A 115 24.61 7.31 -18.00
CA ALA A 115 24.48 8.70 -17.60
C ALA A 115 23.48 8.83 -16.45
N GLU A 116 23.86 9.57 -15.42
CA GLU A 116 23.03 9.82 -14.24
C GLU A 116 23.23 11.26 -13.78
N ASP A 117 22.12 11.96 -13.56
CA ASP A 117 22.13 13.36 -13.16
C ASP A 117 21.83 13.55 -11.66
N GLY A 118 22.43 14.60 -11.07
CA GLY A 118 22.19 15.03 -9.70
C GLY A 118 22.65 14.03 -8.65
N PHE A 119 22.26 14.28 -7.40
CA PHE A 119 22.73 13.55 -6.22
C PHE A 119 22.19 12.12 -6.11
N SER A 120 22.91 11.28 -5.33
CA SER A 120 22.60 9.86 -5.17
C SER A 120 21.38 9.61 -4.27
N PHE A 121 21.28 10.32 -3.14
CA PHE A 121 20.27 10.05 -2.13
C PHE A 121 19.01 10.93 -2.30
N PRO A 122 17.82 10.36 -2.12
CA PRO A 122 17.47 8.95 -2.25
C PRO A 122 17.16 8.57 -3.72
N SER A 123 17.01 7.27 -4.01
CA SER A 123 16.76 6.80 -5.38
C SER A 123 15.33 7.10 -5.87
N GLY A 124 15.18 8.00 -6.84
CA GLY A 124 13.87 8.36 -7.41
C GLY A 124 13.16 7.19 -8.11
N HIS A 125 13.91 6.33 -8.83
CA HIS A 125 13.37 5.13 -9.49
C HIS A 125 12.72 4.16 -8.49
N VAL A 126 13.43 3.86 -7.39
CA VAL A 126 12.94 2.94 -6.37
C VAL A 126 11.77 3.55 -5.60
N THR A 127 11.82 4.85 -5.29
CA THR A 127 10.70 5.55 -4.65
C THR A 127 9.44 5.48 -5.51
N ALA A 128 9.54 5.77 -6.81
CA ALA A 128 8.39 5.72 -7.71
C ALA A 128 7.83 4.30 -7.84
N ALA A 129 8.71 3.29 -7.97
CA ALA A 129 8.31 1.88 -8.03
C ALA A 129 7.58 1.45 -6.75
N ALA A 130 8.17 1.72 -5.58
CA ALA A 130 7.58 1.34 -4.29
C ALA A 130 6.27 2.08 -4.01
N ALA A 131 6.19 3.39 -4.32
CA ALA A 131 4.98 4.19 -4.17
C ALA A 131 3.83 3.68 -5.05
N GLY A 132 4.10 3.46 -6.34
CA GLY A 132 3.11 2.96 -7.30
C GLY A 132 2.60 1.57 -6.93
N VAL A 133 3.50 0.64 -6.57
CA VAL A 133 3.15 -0.72 -6.12
C VAL A 133 2.34 -0.67 -4.83
N THR A 134 2.74 0.11 -3.84
CA THR A 134 2.00 0.24 -2.58
C THR A 134 0.58 0.78 -2.82
N GLY A 135 0.44 1.84 -3.62
CA GLY A 135 -0.87 2.37 -4.00
C GLY A 135 -1.74 1.34 -4.72
N LEU A 136 -1.17 0.57 -5.65
CA LEU A 136 -1.86 -0.51 -6.35
C LEU A 136 -2.33 -1.61 -5.38
N CYS A 137 -1.48 -2.06 -4.48
CA CYS A 137 -1.79 -3.10 -3.49
C CYS A 137 -2.89 -2.66 -2.52
N LEU A 138 -2.84 -1.42 -2.03
CA LEU A 138 -3.84 -0.88 -1.11
C LEU A 138 -5.22 -0.73 -1.77
N MET A 139 -5.27 -0.38 -3.06
CA MET A 139 -6.52 -0.19 -3.80
C MET A 139 -7.09 -1.49 -4.40
N ARG A 140 -6.24 -2.46 -4.76
CA ARG A 140 -6.64 -3.66 -5.52
C ARG A 140 -6.44 -4.98 -4.80
N GLY A 141 -5.86 -4.93 -3.60
CA GLY A 141 -5.70 -6.08 -2.71
C GLY A 141 -4.39 -6.85 -2.87
N LYS A 142 -4.21 -7.81 -1.99
CA LYS A 142 -2.94 -8.54 -1.76
C LYS A 142 -2.41 -9.33 -2.98
N ARG A 143 -3.25 -9.64 -3.95
CA ARG A 143 -2.84 -10.37 -5.18
C ARG A 143 -1.74 -9.65 -5.96
N TRP A 144 -1.66 -8.33 -5.84
CA TRP A 144 -0.66 -7.51 -6.50
C TRP A 144 0.64 -7.38 -5.71
N PHE A 145 0.68 -7.93 -4.48
CA PHE A 145 1.87 -7.81 -3.63
C PHE A 145 3.08 -8.54 -4.21
N ILE A 146 2.92 -9.82 -4.62
CA ILE A 146 4.04 -10.61 -5.14
C ILE A 146 4.60 -10.00 -6.44
N PRO A 147 3.81 -9.77 -7.52
CA PRO A 147 4.35 -9.17 -8.73
C PRO A 147 4.89 -7.77 -8.51
N GLY A 148 4.29 -6.98 -7.63
CA GLY A 148 4.78 -5.65 -7.26
C GLY A 148 6.11 -5.72 -6.50
N ALA A 149 6.23 -6.62 -5.52
CA ALA A 149 7.48 -6.81 -4.78
C ALA A 149 8.62 -7.25 -5.70
N ILE A 150 8.35 -8.16 -6.64
CA ILE A 150 9.33 -8.57 -7.66
C ILE A 150 9.80 -7.35 -8.46
N TRP A 151 8.87 -6.50 -8.93
CA TRP A 151 9.21 -5.30 -9.68
C TRP A 151 10.10 -4.34 -8.87
N VAL A 152 9.73 -4.08 -7.61
CA VAL A 152 10.52 -3.21 -6.72
C VAL A 152 11.92 -3.78 -6.48
N LEU A 153 12.03 -5.09 -6.20
CA LEU A 153 13.32 -5.76 -6.01
C LEU A 153 14.20 -5.72 -7.26
N LEU A 154 13.61 -5.92 -8.45
CA LEU A 154 14.33 -5.79 -9.72
C LEU A 154 14.84 -4.35 -9.92
N MET A 155 14.02 -3.35 -9.57
CA MET A 155 14.44 -1.94 -9.64
C MET A 155 15.57 -1.65 -8.65
N MET A 156 15.45 -2.11 -7.39
CA MET A 156 16.51 -1.96 -6.38
C MET A 156 17.82 -2.58 -6.85
N PHE A 157 17.77 -3.81 -7.33
CA PHE A 157 18.93 -4.52 -7.88
C PHE A 157 19.54 -3.76 -9.06
N SER A 158 18.70 -3.32 -10.01
CA SER A 158 19.17 -2.59 -11.19
C SER A 158 19.94 -1.32 -10.84
N ARG A 159 19.46 -0.55 -9.85
CA ARG A 159 20.13 0.71 -9.46
C ARG A 159 21.49 0.49 -8.80
N ASN A 160 21.62 -0.59 -8.00
CA ASN A 160 22.87 -0.98 -7.41
C ASN A 160 23.81 -1.60 -8.45
N TYR A 161 23.31 -2.46 -9.35
CA TYR A 161 24.08 -3.11 -10.41
C TYR A 161 24.73 -2.09 -11.35
N LEU A 162 24.01 -1.04 -11.71
CA LEU A 162 24.49 0.04 -12.57
C LEU A 162 25.37 1.06 -11.83
N MET A 163 25.68 0.83 -10.55
CA MET A 163 26.49 1.73 -9.70
C MET A 163 25.92 3.17 -9.60
N ALA A 164 24.63 3.32 -9.86
CA ALA A 164 23.94 4.60 -9.86
C ALA A 164 23.63 5.13 -8.47
N HIS A 165 23.39 4.23 -7.52
CA HIS A 165 23.05 4.53 -6.13
C HIS A 165 23.75 3.60 -5.17
N TYR A 166 23.97 4.08 -3.95
CA TYR A 166 24.34 3.20 -2.84
C TYR A 166 23.13 2.33 -2.42
N PRO A 167 23.37 1.09 -1.97
CA PRO A 167 22.32 0.24 -1.41
C PRO A 167 21.50 0.91 -0.29
N SER A 168 22.14 1.70 0.55
CA SER A 168 21.44 2.50 1.57
C SER A 168 20.50 3.54 0.97
N ASP A 169 20.84 4.22 -0.14
CA ASP A 169 19.93 5.15 -0.84
C ASP A 169 18.68 4.45 -1.35
N VAL A 170 18.86 3.22 -1.83
CA VAL A 170 17.80 2.35 -2.35
C VAL A 170 16.89 1.87 -1.22
N LEU A 171 17.44 1.53 -0.05
CA LEU A 171 16.69 1.13 1.13
C LEU A 171 15.80 2.27 1.65
N PHE A 172 16.35 3.48 1.80
CA PHE A 172 15.58 4.66 2.20
C PHE A 172 14.51 5.02 1.15
N ALA A 173 14.83 4.90 -0.13
CA ALA A 173 13.87 5.12 -1.21
C ALA A 173 12.67 4.17 -1.15
N LEU A 174 12.90 2.89 -0.81
CA LEU A 174 11.85 1.91 -0.57
C LEU A 174 10.90 2.39 0.55
N LEU A 175 11.45 2.81 1.69
CA LEU A 175 10.65 3.28 2.84
C LEU A 175 9.84 4.53 2.48
N ILE A 176 10.47 5.51 1.80
CA ILE A 176 9.78 6.73 1.34
C ILE A 176 8.66 6.39 0.35
N GLY A 177 8.91 5.48 -0.59
CA GLY A 177 7.91 5.06 -1.57
C GLY A 177 6.71 4.37 -0.91
N VAL A 178 6.95 3.45 0.02
CA VAL A 178 5.89 2.79 0.79
C VAL A 178 5.08 3.81 1.58
N PHE A 179 5.75 4.72 2.30
CA PHE A 179 5.08 5.82 3.03
C PHE A 179 4.22 6.68 2.09
N SER A 180 4.76 7.09 0.94
CA SER A 180 4.03 7.88 -0.06
C SER A 180 2.79 7.16 -0.58
N GLY A 181 2.87 5.84 -0.78
CA GLY A 181 1.73 5.01 -1.16
C GLY A 181 0.62 5.01 -0.11
N PHE A 182 0.96 4.90 1.19
CA PHE A 182 -0.01 4.97 2.28
C PHE A 182 -0.67 6.35 2.36
N VAL A 183 0.11 7.43 2.29
CA VAL A 183 -0.41 8.80 2.31
C VAL A 183 -1.38 9.05 1.15
N ALA A 184 -0.99 8.66 -0.06
CA ALA A 184 -1.83 8.80 -1.23
C ALA A 184 -3.11 7.97 -1.14
N ALA A 185 -3.05 6.75 -0.60
CA ALA A 185 -4.23 5.92 -0.39
C ALA A 185 -5.22 6.56 0.60
N LEU A 186 -4.72 7.12 1.70
CA LEU A 186 -5.54 7.84 2.67
C LEU A 186 -6.22 9.06 2.02
N ILE A 187 -5.44 9.92 1.35
CA ILE A 187 -5.96 11.11 0.67
C ILE A 187 -6.99 10.71 -0.39
N THR A 188 -6.71 9.70 -1.21
CA THR A 188 -7.65 9.21 -2.23
C THR A 188 -8.94 8.74 -1.60
N GLN A 189 -8.91 7.99 -0.49
CA GLN A 189 -10.11 7.54 0.21
C GLN A 189 -10.94 8.72 0.73
N LEU A 190 -10.29 9.74 1.29
CA LEU A 190 -10.98 10.94 1.77
C LEU A 190 -11.64 11.71 0.62
N ILE A 191 -10.92 11.92 -0.49
CA ILE A 191 -11.47 12.59 -1.68
C ILE A 191 -12.68 11.84 -2.22
N PHE A 192 -12.58 10.52 -2.42
CA PHE A 192 -13.70 9.77 -2.99
C PHE A 192 -14.87 9.65 -2.02
N ARG A 193 -14.67 9.55 -0.72
CA ARG A 193 -15.75 9.65 0.26
C ARG A 193 -16.47 10.99 0.19
N PHE A 194 -15.72 12.09 0.08
CA PHE A 194 -16.31 13.41 -0.08
C PHE A 194 -17.14 13.50 -1.37
N LEU A 195 -16.60 13.06 -2.51
CA LEU A 195 -17.31 13.07 -3.79
C LEU A 195 -18.59 12.21 -3.76
N GLU A 196 -18.55 11.03 -3.12
CA GLU A 196 -19.69 10.14 -2.99
C GLU A 196 -20.79 10.71 -2.09
N ASN A 197 -20.43 11.40 -1.04
CA ASN A 197 -21.41 12.07 -0.17
C ASN A 197 -22.15 13.20 -0.87
N HIS A 198 -21.56 13.80 -1.93
CA HIS A 198 -22.16 14.88 -2.73
C HIS A 198 -22.64 14.38 -4.11
N ALA A 199 -22.67 13.05 -4.32
CA ALA A 199 -23.16 12.47 -5.57
C ALA A 199 -24.64 12.81 -5.79
N GLY A 200 -24.99 13.34 -6.98
CA GLY A 200 -26.34 13.77 -7.29
C GLY A 200 -26.67 15.23 -6.92
N GLU A 201 -25.83 15.92 -6.15
CA GLU A 201 -26.02 17.33 -5.81
C GLU A 201 -25.57 18.27 -6.95
N GLY A 202 -24.82 17.78 -7.94
CA GLY A 202 -24.38 18.58 -9.09
C GLY A 202 -23.66 17.76 -10.17
N LYS A 203 -23.77 18.26 -11.41
CA LYS A 203 -23.14 17.65 -12.60
C LYS A 203 -21.63 17.46 -12.48
N PHE A 204 -20.98 18.30 -11.67
CA PHE A 204 -19.53 18.24 -11.46
C PHE A 204 -19.12 16.99 -10.66
N TYR A 205 -19.80 16.70 -9.58
CA TYR A 205 -19.53 15.49 -8.75
C TYR A 205 -19.82 14.21 -9.53
N ASP A 206 -20.94 14.19 -10.24
CA ASP A 206 -21.32 13.06 -11.10
C ASP A 206 -20.31 12.85 -12.24
N PHE A 207 -19.82 13.94 -12.84
CA PHE A 207 -18.76 13.86 -13.85
C PHE A 207 -17.49 13.25 -13.29
N LEU A 208 -17.01 13.70 -12.13
CA LEU A 208 -15.80 13.17 -11.49
C LEU A 208 -15.93 11.69 -11.10
N LEU A 209 -17.11 11.26 -10.69
CA LEU A 209 -17.34 9.87 -10.26
C LEU A 209 -17.60 8.93 -11.45
N TYR A 210 -18.39 9.34 -12.43
CA TYR A 210 -18.99 8.44 -13.43
C TYR A 210 -18.60 8.72 -14.88
N SER A 211 -17.91 9.83 -15.20
CA SER A 211 -17.46 10.06 -16.57
C SER A 211 -16.34 9.07 -16.94
N GLY A 212 -16.38 8.50 -18.12
CA GLY A 212 -15.32 7.60 -18.60
C GLY A 212 -15.79 6.66 -19.72
N ILE A 213 -14.92 5.72 -20.08
CA ILE A 213 -15.12 4.83 -21.24
C ILE A 213 -16.28 3.84 -21.01
N GLU A 214 -16.56 3.47 -19.75
CA GLU A 214 -17.62 2.47 -19.42
C GLU A 214 -19.04 3.08 -19.33
N GLY A 215 -19.21 4.40 -19.54
CA GLY A 215 -20.50 5.08 -19.42
C GLY A 215 -21.01 5.25 -18.00
N LYS A 216 -22.10 5.99 -17.83
CA LYS A 216 -22.75 6.17 -16.50
C LYS A 216 -23.42 4.88 -16.09
N PRO A 217 -23.15 4.35 -14.87
CA PRO A 217 -24.01 3.33 -14.31
C PRO A 217 -25.44 3.90 -14.21
N ASP A 218 -26.44 3.08 -14.51
CA ASP A 218 -27.82 3.49 -14.36
C ASP A 218 -28.13 3.71 -12.87
N LEU A 219 -28.04 4.97 -12.44
CA LEU A 219 -28.26 5.40 -11.06
C LEU A 219 -29.66 5.01 -10.55
N LYS A 220 -30.64 4.84 -11.45
CA LYS A 220 -31.98 4.37 -11.09
C LYS A 220 -31.96 2.89 -10.73
N ALA A 221 -31.17 2.07 -11.43
CA ALA A 221 -31.00 0.65 -11.13
C ALA A 221 -30.26 0.45 -9.80
N VAL A 222 -29.20 1.23 -9.53
CA VAL A 222 -28.45 1.19 -8.27
C VAL A 222 -29.31 1.66 -7.09
N ALA A 223 -30.06 2.75 -7.24
CA ALA A 223 -30.99 3.25 -6.22
C ALA A 223 -32.15 2.27 -5.95
N GLY A 224 -32.65 1.58 -6.98
CA GLY A 224 -33.60 0.51 -6.87
C GLY A 224 -33.11 -0.69 -6.06
N THR A 225 -31.85 -1.10 -6.32
CA THR A 225 -31.22 -2.22 -5.60
C THR A 225 -30.94 -1.88 -4.13
N VAL A 226 -30.54 -0.64 -3.84
CA VAL A 226 -30.33 -0.18 -2.45
C VAL A 226 -31.65 -0.10 -1.70
N LYS A 227 -32.72 0.44 -2.32
CA LYS A 227 -34.07 0.48 -1.71
C LYS A 227 -34.61 -0.92 -1.45
N SER A 228 -34.46 -1.86 -2.39
CA SER A 228 -34.92 -3.25 -2.20
C SER A 228 -34.08 -3.99 -1.13
N GLY A 229 -32.78 -3.73 -1.04
CA GLY A 229 -31.92 -4.27 0.01
C GLY A 229 -32.31 -3.76 1.41
N VAL A 230 -32.64 -2.47 1.53
CA VAL A 230 -33.04 -1.86 2.81
C VAL A 230 -34.42 -2.35 3.24
N SER A 231 -35.38 -2.49 2.30
CA SER A 231 -36.69 -3.03 2.62
C SER A 231 -36.63 -4.49 3.07
N SER A 232 -35.80 -5.32 2.42
CA SER A 232 -35.63 -6.73 2.80
C SER A 232 -34.99 -6.92 4.18
N VAL A 233 -34.11 -6.01 4.61
CA VAL A 233 -33.52 -6.00 5.97
C VAL A 233 -34.54 -5.53 7.00
N SER A 234 -35.38 -4.53 6.66
CA SER A 234 -36.48 -4.07 7.52
C SER A 234 -37.52 -5.16 7.75
N ASP A 235 -37.92 -5.90 6.69
CA ASP A 235 -38.88 -6.98 6.78
C ASP A 235 -38.35 -8.18 7.57
N ARG A 236 -37.07 -8.50 7.47
CA ARG A 236 -36.44 -9.54 8.31
C ARG A 236 -36.41 -9.16 9.79
N ARG A 237 -36.17 -7.88 10.12
CA ARG A 237 -36.21 -7.39 11.50
C ARG A 237 -37.61 -7.42 12.09
N SER A 238 -38.64 -7.07 11.31
CA SER A 238 -40.04 -7.14 11.77
C SER A 238 -40.56 -8.58 11.90
N ALA A 239 -40.08 -9.52 11.09
CA ALA A 239 -40.37 -10.94 11.22
C ALA A 239 -39.74 -11.56 12.47
N SER A 240 -38.45 -11.27 12.74
CA SER A 240 -37.74 -11.76 13.92
C SER A 240 -38.34 -11.21 15.24
N GLY A 241 -38.77 -9.95 15.24
CA GLY A 241 -39.44 -9.34 16.41
C GLY A 241 -40.84 -9.92 16.71
N ARG A 242 -41.52 -10.48 15.68
CA ARG A 242 -42.83 -11.17 15.87
C ARG A 242 -42.64 -12.60 16.42
N GLU A 243 -41.60 -13.31 16.07
CA GLU A 243 -41.30 -14.64 16.60
C GLU A 243 -40.85 -14.57 18.07
N GLU A 244 -40.04 -13.58 18.47
CA GLU A 244 -39.68 -13.39 19.89
C GLU A 244 -40.87 -12.95 20.75
N GLY A 245 -41.82 -12.16 20.23
CA GLY A 245 -43.05 -11.79 20.94
C GLY A 245 -43.98 -12.96 21.14
N SER A 246 -44.09 -13.87 20.17
CA SER A 246 -44.91 -15.07 20.23
C SER A 246 -44.39 -16.11 21.21
N SER A 247 -43.08 -16.30 21.27
CA SER A 247 -42.43 -17.24 22.21
C SER A 247 -42.51 -16.77 23.68
N ARG A 248 -42.44 -15.47 23.93
CA ARG A 248 -42.61 -14.92 25.28
C ARG A 248 -44.07 -15.04 25.81
N HIS A 249 -45.07 -14.90 24.94
CA HIS A 249 -46.48 -15.12 25.33
C HIS A 249 -46.80 -16.61 25.54
N ALA A 250 -46.15 -17.53 24.83
CA ALA A 250 -46.31 -18.97 25.07
C ALA A 250 -45.66 -19.41 26.38
N ALA A 251 -44.47 -18.87 26.72
CA ALA A 251 -43.81 -19.17 28.00
C ALA A 251 -44.58 -18.64 29.23
N ALA A 252 -45.18 -17.46 29.14
CA ALA A 252 -45.99 -16.89 30.22
C ALA A 252 -47.27 -17.68 30.49
N ARG A 253 -47.91 -18.32 29.47
CA ARG A 253 -49.09 -19.20 29.63
C ARG A 253 -48.78 -20.54 30.30
N HIS A 254 -47.56 -21.06 30.14
CA HIS A 254 -47.14 -22.31 30.80
C HIS A 254 -46.79 -22.13 32.27
N GLN A 255 -46.33 -20.95 32.71
CA GLN A 255 -46.05 -20.66 34.13
C GLN A 255 -47.31 -20.42 34.99
N ALA A 256 -48.42 -20.02 34.38
CA ALA A 256 -49.67 -19.74 35.10
C ALA A 256 -50.51 -20.98 35.41
N LYS A 257 -50.14 -22.17 34.95
CA LYS A 257 -50.91 -23.42 35.16
C LYS A 257 -50.29 -24.41 36.16
N GLY A 258 -49.20 -24.05 36.86
CA GLY A 258 -48.42 -24.98 37.72
C GLY A 258 -48.23 -24.53 39.17
N SER A 259 -49.21 -23.88 39.83
CA SER A 259 -49.08 -23.62 41.26
C SER A 259 -50.37 -24.05 42.01
N SER A 260 -50.38 -25.24 42.54
CA SER A 260 -51.22 -25.65 43.68
C SER A 260 -50.33 -26.31 44.72
N PRO A 261 -50.51 -26.02 46.02
CA PRO A 261 -49.55 -26.35 47.06
C PRO A 261 -49.84 -27.74 47.68
N LYS A 262 -48.80 -28.50 47.96
CA LYS A 262 -48.87 -29.59 48.97
C LYS A 262 -47.74 -29.45 49.96
N SER A 263 -48.24 -29.37 51.19
CA SER A 263 -47.66 -29.38 52.50
C SER A 263 -46.85 -30.67 52.80
N SER A 264 -45.90 -30.50 53.66
CA SER A 264 -45.49 -31.33 54.84
C SER A 264 -44.12 -31.96 54.78
N ARG A 265 -43.28 -31.47 55.67
CA ARG A 265 -42.64 -32.21 56.84
C ARG A 265 -41.43 -33.09 56.59
N HIS A 266 -40.49 -32.74 57.40
CA HIS A 266 -39.53 -33.50 58.18
C HIS A 266 -38.11 -33.75 57.61
N SER A 267 -37.18 -33.15 58.28
CA SER A 267 -36.18 -33.67 59.24
C SER A 267 -34.88 -34.21 58.60
N GLY A 268 -33.80 -33.71 59.17
CA GLY A 268 -32.62 -34.54 59.43
C GLY A 268 -31.29 -34.04 58.81
N ALA A 269 -30.61 -33.25 59.55
CA ALA A 269 -29.26 -33.41 60.11
C ALA A 269 -28.15 -33.98 59.23
N SER A 270 -27.03 -33.30 59.38
CA SER A 270 -25.67 -33.78 59.54
C SER A 270 -24.65 -33.44 58.46
N SER A 271 -23.86 -32.45 58.76
CA SER A 271 -22.39 -32.49 59.02
C SER A 271 -21.51 -33.12 57.96
N GLY A 272 -20.45 -32.38 57.64
CA GLY A 272 -19.24 -32.96 57.07
C GLY A 272 -18.39 -32.00 56.28
N THR A 273 -17.64 -31.24 56.92
CA THR A 273 -16.30 -30.74 56.84
C THR A 273 -15.36 -31.52 55.88
N TYR A 274 -14.48 -30.81 55.20
CA TYR A 274 -13.01 -30.91 55.02
C TYR A 274 -12.60 -30.50 53.59
N GLN A 275 -11.87 -29.41 53.49
CA GLN A 275 -10.40 -29.27 53.25
C GLN A 275 -9.90 -30.01 52.00
N GLY A 276 -9.25 -29.34 51.07
CA GLY A 276 -7.92 -28.78 51.04
C GLY A 276 -7.20 -29.02 49.74
N LYS A 277 -6.50 -27.99 49.31
CA LYS A 277 -5.20 -27.99 48.62
C LYS A 277 -4.98 -28.80 47.34
N HIS A 278 -4.67 -28.25 46.23
CA HIS A 278 -3.32 -27.77 45.78
C HIS A 278 -3.51 -26.87 44.57
#